data_9cc92eaae09fe5f23bae23c9da5fd5bd
#
_entry.id   9cc92eaae09fe5f23bae23c9da5fd5bd
#
_cell.length_a   1.000
_cell.length_b   1.000
_cell.length_c   1.000
_cell.angle_alpha   90.00
_cell.angle_beta   90.00
_cell.angle_gamma   90.00
#
_symmetry.space_group_name_H-M   'P 1'
#
loop_
_entity.id
_entity.type
_entity.pdbx_description
1 polymer ?
#
loop_
_entity_poly.entity_id
_entity_poly.type
_entity_poly.pdbx_seq_one_letter_code
_entity_poly.pdbx_strand_id
1 'polypeptide(L)'
;AAMSDTGDIVKVSKGLGIDWEILHMDMKPYPCCRSAHCAIDCSLKLRDSILEKIGKEYDHKTLEEERKRLTEAIREIEIKTYEVGYKQCAVSDGCLHPQNTIDAKFSIPFCTAAAFLFGKVTMSEFSDQTVEDPSMQCLIEKVTVMPDEAFSAVYPAHWGCSMKVILENGIVLETQVSDPSGGENYPLTKAQILKKAENLIKICYPGKEKQIAEKLL
;
A
#
# COMPACT_ATOMS: atom_id res chain seq x y z
N ALA A 1 -13.60 -28.92 9.41
CA ALA A 1 -12.73 -27.86 9.93
C ALA A 1 -13.22 -26.50 9.46
N ALA A 2 -13.37 -25.54 10.38
CA ALA A 2 -13.96 -24.23 10.08
C ALA A 2 -13.11 -23.35 9.12
N MET A 3 -11.83 -23.72 8.90
CA MET A 3 -10.86 -22.91 8.17
C MET A 3 -10.15 -23.68 7.04
N SER A 4 -10.61 -24.87 6.68
CA SER A 4 -10.01 -25.70 5.63
C SER A 4 -11.03 -26.60 4.98
N ASP A 5 -11.02 -26.66 3.66
CA ASP A 5 -11.90 -27.54 2.86
C ASP A 5 -11.45 -29.00 2.93
N THR A 6 -10.18 -29.24 3.26
CA THR A 6 -9.58 -30.58 3.40
C THR A 6 -9.00 -30.75 4.81
N GLY A 7 -9.79 -31.23 5.75
CA GLY A 7 -9.35 -31.46 7.13
C GLY A 7 -8.35 -32.61 7.27
N ASP A 8 -7.09 -32.42 6.93
CA ASP A 8 -6.04 -33.43 7.12
C ASP A 8 -5.33 -33.20 8.46
N ILE A 9 -5.66 -34.05 9.45
CA ILE A 9 -5.09 -33.96 10.79
C ILE A 9 -3.57 -34.20 10.82
N VAL A 10 -3.02 -34.96 9.86
CA VAL A 10 -1.58 -35.25 9.78
C VAL A 10 -0.77 -33.97 9.48
N LYS A 11 -1.36 -33.01 8.73
CA LYS A 11 -0.72 -31.74 8.44
C LYS A 11 -0.57 -30.84 9.67
N VAL A 12 -1.38 -31.03 10.71
CA VAL A 12 -1.33 -30.22 11.94
C VAL A 12 -0.05 -30.45 12.73
N SER A 13 0.49 -31.68 12.72
CA SER A 13 1.72 -32.03 13.44
C SER A 13 2.95 -32.14 12.55
N LYS A 14 2.80 -31.97 11.22
CA LYS A 14 3.93 -32.03 10.28
C LYS A 14 4.91 -30.90 10.56
N GLY A 15 6.19 -31.24 10.71
CA GLY A 15 7.24 -30.26 10.96
C GLY A 15 7.29 -29.71 12.41
N LEU A 16 6.41 -30.19 13.31
CA LEU A 16 6.36 -29.70 14.69
C LEU A 16 7.71 -29.91 15.41
N GLY A 17 8.28 -28.83 15.94
CA GLY A 17 9.59 -28.81 16.57
C GLY A 17 10.79 -28.76 15.63
N ILE A 18 10.57 -28.73 14.30
CA ILE A 18 11.60 -28.66 13.25
C ILE A 18 11.39 -27.43 12.40
N ASP A 19 10.17 -27.22 11.91
CA ASP A 19 9.79 -26.09 11.05
C ASP A 19 9.09 -25.01 11.89
N TRP A 20 9.61 -23.79 11.85
CA TRP A 20 9.08 -22.66 12.60
C TRP A 20 8.47 -21.64 11.65
N GLU A 21 7.14 -21.66 11.53
CA GLU A 21 6.38 -20.76 10.64
C GLU A 21 6.65 -19.27 10.89
N ILE A 22 7.08 -18.92 12.11
CA ILE A 22 7.46 -17.52 12.43
C ILE A 22 8.66 -17.04 11.60
N LEU A 23 9.50 -17.94 11.08
CA LEU A 23 10.62 -17.61 10.20
C LEU A 23 10.17 -17.26 8.77
N HIS A 24 8.95 -17.65 8.40
CA HIS A 24 8.34 -17.41 7.10
C HIS A 24 7.32 -16.26 7.12
N MET A 25 7.28 -15.48 8.22
CA MET A 25 6.33 -14.37 8.34
C MET A 25 6.77 -13.14 7.57
N ASP A 26 5.83 -12.54 6.85
CA ASP A 26 5.99 -11.22 6.24
C ASP A 26 5.98 -10.10 7.27
N MET A 27 6.84 -9.11 7.09
CA MET A 27 6.81 -7.87 7.86
C MET A 27 6.11 -6.79 7.05
N LYS A 28 4.88 -6.42 7.42
CA LYS A 28 4.13 -5.36 6.74
C LYS A 28 4.83 -4.00 6.86
N PRO A 29 5.27 -3.35 5.77
CA PRO A 29 5.76 -1.97 5.83
C PRO A 29 4.64 -0.96 6.06
N TYR A 30 3.42 -1.24 5.59
CA TYR A 30 2.27 -0.35 5.66
C TYR A 30 1.21 -0.87 6.62
N PRO A 31 0.53 0.00 7.42
CA PRO A 31 -0.44 -0.39 8.44
C PRO A 31 -1.86 -0.61 7.86
N CYS A 32 -1.98 -1.37 6.78
CA CYS A 32 -3.23 -1.66 6.07
C CYS A 32 -3.34 -3.14 5.66
N CYS A 33 -4.39 -3.50 4.96
CA CYS A 33 -4.55 -4.83 4.39
C CYS A 33 -3.40 -5.15 3.44
N ARG A 34 -2.86 -6.37 3.51
CA ARG A 34 -1.74 -6.83 2.68
C ARG A 34 -2.07 -6.72 1.18
N SER A 35 -3.33 -6.92 0.81
CA SER A 35 -3.80 -6.82 -0.58
C SER A 35 -3.63 -5.44 -1.21
N ALA A 36 -3.48 -4.37 -0.41
CA ALA A 36 -3.22 -3.03 -0.92
C ALA A 36 -1.72 -2.72 -1.09
N HIS A 37 -0.81 -3.54 -0.56
CA HIS A 37 0.61 -3.20 -0.50
C HIS A 37 1.27 -3.08 -1.87
N CYS A 38 0.96 -3.97 -2.83
CA CYS A 38 1.50 -3.86 -4.18
C CYS A 38 1.06 -2.58 -4.89
N ALA A 39 -0.18 -2.15 -4.67
CA ALA A 39 -0.68 -0.88 -5.21
C ALA A 39 0.05 0.33 -4.59
N ILE A 40 0.35 0.28 -3.28
CA ILE A 40 1.19 1.29 -2.61
C ILE A 40 2.60 1.31 -3.23
N ASP A 41 3.23 0.13 -3.38
CA ASP A 41 4.58 0.02 -3.96
C ASP A 41 4.63 0.54 -5.40
N CYS A 42 3.60 0.26 -6.22
CA CYS A 42 3.45 0.83 -7.56
C CYS A 42 3.31 2.35 -7.53
N SER A 43 2.46 2.88 -6.64
CA SER A 43 2.22 4.31 -6.51
C SER A 43 3.49 5.07 -6.13
N LEU A 44 4.24 4.56 -5.13
CA LEU A 44 5.49 5.16 -4.69
C LEU A 44 6.55 5.15 -5.79
N LYS A 45 6.62 4.08 -6.62
CA LYS A 45 7.52 4.02 -7.77
C LYS A 45 7.18 5.06 -8.85
N LEU A 46 5.89 5.26 -9.13
CA LEU A 46 5.45 6.16 -10.18
C LEU A 46 5.43 7.63 -9.75
N ARG A 47 5.27 7.91 -8.44
CA ARG A 47 5.13 9.25 -7.91
C ARG A 47 6.23 10.20 -8.36
N ASP A 48 7.50 9.80 -8.20
CA ASP A 48 8.64 10.64 -8.57
C ASP A 48 8.68 10.91 -10.08
N SER A 49 8.36 9.89 -10.88
CA SER A 49 8.26 10.04 -12.34
C SER A 49 7.12 10.98 -12.75
N ILE A 50 5.99 10.97 -12.05
CA ILE A 50 4.88 11.89 -12.29
C ILE A 50 5.32 13.31 -11.95
N LEU A 51 5.91 13.52 -10.77
CA LEU A 51 6.43 14.84 -10.36
C LEU A 51 7.44 15.41 -11.35
N GLU A 52 8.30 14.57 -11.93
CA GLU A 52 9.21 14.97 -13.01
C GLU A 52 8.48 15.40 -14.29
N LYS A 53 7.41 14.72 -14.66
CA LYS A 53 6.64 14.99 -15.89
C LYS A 53 5.74 16.22 -15.77
N ILE A 54 5.23 16.52 -14.59
CA ILE A 54 4.39 17.71 -14.36
C ILE A 54 5.22 18.98 -14.10
N GLY A 55 6.55 18.86 -14.16
CA GLY A 55 7.51 19.97 -14.18
C GLY A 55 8.15 20.26 -12.83
N LYS A 56 9.48 20.22 -12.81
CA LYS A 56 10.34 20.74 -11.73
C LYS A 56 10.38 22.28 -11.68
N GLU A 57 9.69 22.95 -12.58
CA GLU A 57 9.76 24.41 -12.75
C GLU A 57 9.16 25.21 -11.58
N TYR A 58 8.61 24.53 -10.59
CA TYR A 58 8.06 25.16 -9.42
C TYR A 58 8.80 24.68 -8.17
N ASP A 59 9.50 25.63 -7.56
CA ASP A 59 9.99 25.54 -6.19
C ASP A 59 8.78 25.23 -5.29
N HIS A 60 8.56 23.93 -5.01
CA HIS A 60 7.44 23.46 -4.17
C HIS A 60 7.63 24.00 -2.77
N LYS A 61 6.94 25.07 -2.45
CA LYS A 61 7.05 25.71 -1.14
C LYS A 61 6.33 24.91 -0.04
N THR A 62 5.32 24.12 -0.42
CA THR A 62 4.52 23.36 0.55
C THR A 62 4.10 21.98 0.02
N LEU A 63 3.91 21.03 0.94
CA LEU A 63 3.35 19.70 0.64
C LEU A 63 1.91 19.82 0.09
N GLU A 64 1.16 20.81 0.52
CA GLU A 64 -0.21 21.05 0.07
C GLU A 64 -0.27 21.42 -1.42
N GLU A 65 0.63 22.29 -1.87
CA GLU A 65 0.74 22.65 -3.28
C GLU A 65 1.10 21.44 -4.14
N GLU A 66 2.02 20.60 -3.69
CA GLU A 66 2.40 19.36 -4.37
C GLU A 66 1.23 18.40 -4.49
N ARG A 67 0.47 18.19 -3.40
CA ARG A 67 -0.73 17.33 -3.37
C ARG A 67 -1.79 17.82 -4.36
N LYS A 68 -2.09 19.12 -4.35
CA LYS A 68 -3.04 19.74 -5.27
C LYS A 68 -2.64 19.48 -6.73
N ARG A 69 -1.38 19.70 -7.07
CA ARG A 69 -0.86 19.49 -8.43
C ARG A 69 -0.92 18.04 -8.87
N LEU A 70 -0.56 17.09 -8.00
CA LEU A 70 -0.71 15.67 -8.29
C LEU A 70 -2.17 15.31 -8.57
N THR A 71 -3.09 15.83 -7.76
CA THR A 71 -4.53 15.61 -7.94
C THR A 71 -5.03 16.18 -9.27
N GLU A 72 -4.58 17.38 -9.65
CA GLU A 72 -4.96 18.03 -10.92
C GLU A 72 -4.31 17.35 -12.14
N ALA A 73 -3.08 16.88 -12.02
CA ALA A 73 -2.33 16.28 -13.12
C ALA A 73 -2.75 14.85 -13.46
N ILE A 74 -3.17 14.07 -12.47
CA ILE A 74 -3.61 12.69 -12.67
C ILE A 74 -5.06 12.71 -13.16
N ARG A 75 -5.30 12.13 -14.35
CA ARG A 75 -6.63 11.95 -14.94
C ARG A 75 -7.28 10.66 -14.47
N GLU A 76 -6.52 9.57 -14.50
CA GLU A 76 -7.03 8.23 -14.23
C GLU A 76 -5.91 7.31 -13.74
N ILE A 77 -6.25 6.38 -12.85
CA ILE A 77 -5.39 5.33 -12.33
C ILE A 77 -6.11 3.99 -12.50
N GLU A 78 -5.55 3.12 -13.34
CA GLU A 78 -6.04 1.75 -13.53
C GLU A 78 -5.13 0.78 -12.76
N ILE A 79 -5.71 -0.09 -11.92
CA ILE A 79 -5.00 -1.10 -11.15
C ILE A 79 -5.57 -2.47 -11.49
N LYS A 80 -4.70 -3.42 -11.85
CA LYS A 80 -5.07 -4.83 -12.02
C LYS A 80 -4.38 -5.65 -10.95
N THR A 81 -5.13 -6.51 -10.26
CA THR A 81 -4.63 -7.35 -9.18
C THR A 81 -5.35 -8.70 -9.15
N TYR A 82 -4.92 -9.61 -8.28
CA TYR A 82 -5.56 -10.91 -8.11
C TYR A 82 -6.97 -10.78 -7.51
N GLU A 83 -7.85 -11.72 -7.87
CA GLU A 83 -9.28 -11.66 -7.56
C GLU A 83 -9.59 -11.55 -6.05
N VAL A 84 -8.85 -12.27 -5.20
CA VAL A 84 -9.05 -12.21 -3.74
C VAL A 84 -8.74 -10.82 -3.20
N GLY A 85 -7.64 -10.19 -3.64
CA GLY A 85 -7.28 -8.83 -3.24
C GLY A 85 -8.31 -7.80 -3.69
N TYR A 86 -8.79 -7.92 -4.93
CA TYR A 86 -9.88 -7.11 -5.47
C TYR A 86 -11.14 -7.22 -4.61
N LYS A 87 -11.61 -8.44 -4.33
CA LYS A 87 -12.82 -8.67 -3.52
C LYS A 87 -12.68 -8.13 -2.09
N GLN A 88 -11.49 -8.20 -1.50
CA GLN A 88 -11.24 -7.74 -0.13
C GLN A 88 -11.15 -6.22 0.00
N CYS A 89 -10.60 -5.53 -1.01
CA CYS A 89 -10.17 -4.14 -0.84
C CYS A 89 -10.63 -3.18 -1.94
N ALA A 90 -11.55 -3.61 -2.85
CA ALA A 90 -11.97 -2.77 -3.96
C ALA A 90 -13.42 -3.01 -4.43
N VAL A 91 -14.26 -3.71 -3.67
CA VAL A 91 -15.64 -4.04 -4.09
C VAL A 91 -16.69 -3.39 -3.21
N SER A 92 -16.52 -3.45 -1.88
CA SER A 92 -17.51 -2.89 -0.96
C SER A 92 -17.54 -1.36 -1.02
N ASP A 93 -18.66 -0.77 -0.67
CA ASP A 93 -18.82 0.68 -0.61
C ASP A 93 -17.77 1.32 0.32
N GLY A 94 -17.51 0.75 1.49
CA GLY A 94 -16.46 1.20 2.39
C GLY A 94 -15.03 1.09 1.81
N CYS A 95 -14.79 0.16 0.87
CA CYS A 95 -13.50 0.12 0.16
C CYS A 95 -13.40 1.19 -0.93
N LEU A 96 -14.50 1.50 -1.61
CA LEU A 96 -14.54 2.47 -2.69
C LEU A 96 -14.65 3.91 -2.17
N HIS A 97 -15.44 4.11 -1.11
CA HIS A 97 -15.74 5.41 -0.50
C HIS A 97 -15.51 5.35 1.02
N PRO A 98 -14.26 5.21 1.49
CA PRO A 98 -13.97 5.06 2.91
C PRO A 98 -14.47 6.25 3.73
N GLN A 99 -15.23 5.96 4.80
CA GLN A 99 -15.82 6.95 5.69
C GLN A 99 -15.10 7.03 7.04
N ASN A 100 -14.16 6.13 7.29
CA ASN A 100 -13.41 6.04 8.53
C ASN A 100 -12.05 5.35 8.30
N THR A 101 -11.20 5.35 9.32
CA THR A 101 -9.86 4.79 9.25
C THR A 101 -9.82 3.28 9.03
N ILE A 102 -10.87 2.53 9.41
CA ILE A 102 -10.94 1.07 9.17
C ILE A 102 -11.21 0.81 7.70
N ASP A 103 -12.22 1.46 7.12
CA ASP A 103 -12.51 1.38 5.69
C ASP A 103 -11.26 1.73 4.86
N ALA A 104 -10.60 2.83 5.21
CA ALA A 104 -9.37 3.28 4.55
C ALA A 104 -8.25 2.21 4.55
N LYS A 105 -8.09 1.44 5.66
CA LYS A 105 -7.10 0.36 5.75
C LYS A 105 -7.43 -0.86 4.88
N PHE A 106 -8.67 -0.99 4.42
CA PHE A 106 -9.13 -2.03 3.51
C PHE A 106 -9.47 -1.50 2.12
N SER A 107 -9.03 -0.30 1.78
CA SER A 107 -9.27 0.36 0.49
C SER A 107 -7.99 0.44 -0.35
N ILE A 108 -7.94 -0.26 -1.48
CA ILE A 108 -6.87 -0.08 -2.49
C ILE A 108 -6.91 1.35 -3.05
N PRO A 109 -8.07 1.93 -3.42
CA PRO A 109 -8.13 3.32 -3.87
C PRO A 109 -7.56 4.33 -2.86
N PHE A 110 -7.94 4.24 -1.59
CA PHE A 110 -7.40 5.12 -0.55
C PHE A 110 -5.89 4.96 -0.38
N CYS A 111 -5.41 3.72 -0.26
CA CYS A 111 -3.99 3.44 -0.09
C CYS A 111 -3.14 3.95 -1.27
N THR A 112 -3.68 3.82 -2.49
CA THR A 112 -3.08 4.37 -3.72
C THR A 112 -3.02 5.89 -3.67
N ALA A 113 -4.13 6.56 -3.36
CA ALA A 113 -4.20 8.01 -3.23
C ALA A 113 -3.26 8.53 -2.14
N ALA A 114 -3.22 7.89 -0.98
CA ALA A 114 -2.31 8.25 0.11
C ALA A 114 -0.83 8.15 -0.32
N ALA A 115 -0.45 7.09 -1.03
CA ALA A 115 0.91 6.91 -1.53
C ALA A 115 1.29 8.02 -2.53
N PHE A 116 0.41 8.40 -3.44
CA PHE A 116 0.66 9.51 -4.37
C PHE A 116 0.73 10.86 -3.66
N LEU A 117 -0.23 11.17 -2.78
CA LEU A 117 -0.33 12.49 -2.17
C LEU A 117 0.73 12.76 -1.09
N PHE A 118 1.11 11.73 -0.33
CA PHE A 118 2.03 11.92 0.80
C PHE A 118 3.44 11.36 0.56
N GLY A 119 3.66 10.55 -0.50
CA GLY A 119 4.93 9.87 -0.76
C GLY A 119 5.31 8.85 0.32
N LYS A 120 4.36 8.48 1.16
CA LYS A 120 4.50 7.52 2.25
C LYS A 120 3.13 7.00 2.68
N VAL A 121 3.10 5.83 3.32
CA VAL A 121 1.87 5.27 3.91
C VAL A 121 2.22 4.73 5.30
N THR A 122 1.99 5.55 6.30
CA THR A 122 2.24 5.25 7.72
C THR A 122 0.95 5.40 8.53
N MET A 123 1.02 5.27 9.86
CA MET A 123 -0.17 5.46 10.71
C MET A 123 -0.75 6.88 10.60
N SER A 124 0.07 7.88 10.27
CA SER A 124 -0.39 9.28 10.17
C SER A 124 -1.34 9.52 8.99
N GLU A 125 -1.21 8.75 7.93
CA GLU A 125 -2.06 8.87 6.74
C GLU A 125 -3.44 8.20 6.93
N PHE A 126 -3.63 7.40 8.00
CA PHE A 126 -4.90 6.79 8.36
C PHE A 126 -5.58 7.57 9.52
N SER A 127 -5.87 8.84 9.31
CA SER A 127 -6.61 9.68 10.25
C SER A 127 -7.96 10.10 9.66
N ASP A 128 -8.94 10.44 10.50
CA ASP A 128 -10.24 10.93 10.03
C ASP A 128 -10.07 12.19 9.18
N GLN A 129 -9.16 13.08 9.55
CA GLN A 129 -8.83 14.27 8.75
C GLN A 129 -8.33 13.92 7.35
N THR A 130 -7.54 12.84 7.20
CA THR A 130 -7.05 12.40 5.88
C THR A 130 -8.18 11.75 5.08
N VAL A 131 -9.05 10.98 5.73
CA VAL A 131 -10.21 10.38 5.08
C VAL A 131 -11.15 11.45 4.52
N GLU A 132 -11.36 12.54 5.23
CA GLU A 132 -12.22 13.65 4.84
C GLU A 132 -11.54 14.68 3.90
N ASP A 133 -10.25 14.55 3.63
CA ASP A 133 -9.47 15.50 2.82
C ASP A 133 -9.98 15.54 1.36
N PRO A 134 -10.35 16.71 0.83
CA PRO A 134 -10.89 16.82 -0.53
C PRO A 134 -9.93 16.31 -1.63
N SER A 135 -8.61 16.46 -1.47
CA SER A 135 -7.63 15.95 -2.42
C SER A 135 -7.59 14.42 -2.40
N MET A 136 -7.77 13.81 -1.22
CA MET A 136 -7.89 12.35 -1.08
C MET A 136 -9.14 11.86 -1.80
N GLN A 137 -10.31 12.43 -1.51
CA GLN A 137 -11.57 12.04 -2.13
C GLN A 137 -11.52 12.20 -3.65
N CYS A 138 -11.00 13.34 -4.14
CA CYS A 138 -10.85 13.57 -5.58
C CYS A 138 -9.93 12.52 -6.26
N LEU A 139 -8.84 12.11 -5.61
CA LEU A 139 -7.93 11.14 -6.21
C LEU A 139 -8.46 9.70 -6.09
N ILE A 140 -9.18 9.36 -5.02
CA ILE A 140 -9.87 8.07 -4.86
C ILE A 140 -10.84 7.82 -6.03
N GLU A 141 -11.63 8.82 -6.42
CA GLU A 141 -12.59 8.73 -7.52
C GLU A 141 -11.94 8.46 -8.89
N LYS A 142 -10.64 8.75 -9.04
CA LYS A 142 -9.88 8.50 -10.26
C LYS A 142 -9.26 7.09 -10.31
N VAL A 143 -9.42 6.28 -9.26
CA VAL A 143 -8.83 4.94 -9.16
C VAL A 143 -9.86 3.89 -9.55
N THR A 144 -9.54 3.13 -10.58
CA THR A 144 -10.30 1.93 -10.97
C THR A 144 -9.46 0.69 -10.67
N VAL A 145 -10.04 -0.26 -9.93
CA VAL A 145 -9.39 -1.53 -9.62
C VAL A 145 -10.14 -2.66 -10.30
N MET A 146 -9.43 -3.58 -10.92
CA MET A 146 -9.99 -4.72 -11.65
C MET A 146 -9.26 -6.02 -11.29
N PRO A 147 -9.97 -7.17 -11.24
CA PRO A 147 -9.31 -8.46 -11.16
C PRO A 147 -8.62 -8.79 -12.49
N ASP A 148 -7.51 -9.51 -12.40
CA ASP A 148 -6.73 -9.98 -13.54
C ASP A 148 -6.43 -11.48 -13.40
N GLU A 149 -6.63 -12.24 -14.49
CA GLU A 149 -6.47 -13.70 -14.48
C GLU A 149 -5.02 -14.13 -14.25
N ALA A 150 -4.04 -13.39 -14.80
CA ALA A 150 -2.63 -13.73 -14.66
C ALA A 150 -2.16 -13.58 -13.20
N PHE A 151 -2.56 -12.50 -12.52
CA PHE A 151 -2.28 -12.34 -11.09
C PHE A 151 -3.05 -13.36 -10.23
N SER A 152 -4.27 -13.68 -10.60
CA SER A 152 -5.10 -14.66 -9.86
C SER A 152 -4.55 -16.09 -9.98
N ALA A 153 -4.00 -16.46 -11.13
CA ALA A 153 -3.44 -17.79 -11.38
C ALA A 153 -2.20 -18.10 -10.52
N VAL A 154 -1.45 -17.09 -10.11
CA VAL A 154 -0.23 -17.26 -9.30
C VAL A 154 -0.46 -17.03 -7.80
N TYR A 155 -1.65 -16.57 -7.42
CA TYR A 155 -2.04 -16.43 -6.02
C TYR A 155 -2.33 -17.81 -5.39
N PRO A 156 -1.94 -18.14 -4.17
CA PRO A 156 -1.34 -17.27 -3.14
C PRO A 156 0.20 -17.22 -3.13
N ALA A 157 0.89 -17.85 -4.08
CA ALA A 157 2.35 -17.82 -4.13
C ALA A 157 2.89 -16.42 -4.40
N HIS A 158 2.19 -15.63 -5.22
CA HIS A 158 2.52 -14.24 -5.54
C HIS A 158 1.28 -13.35 -5.36
N TRP A 159 1.49 -12.11 -4.88
CA TRP A 159 0.44 -11.15 -4.53
C TRP A 159 0.54 -9.86 -5.37
N GLY A 160 0.81 -10.02 -6.66
CA GLY A 160 1.15 -8.92 -7.55
C GLY A 160 0.02 -7.99 -7.95
N CYS A 161 0.41 -6.84 -8.50
CA CYS A 161 -0.46 -5.95 -9.25
C CYS A 161 0.31 -5.20 -10.34
N SER A 162 -0.44 -4.69 -11.32
CA SER A 162 0.03 -3.67 -12.26
C SER A 162 -0.76 -2.39 -12.07
N MET A 163 -0.11 -1.27 -12.38
CA MET A 163 -0.71 0.06 -12.31
C MET A 163 -0.38 0.84 -13.57
N LYS A 164 -1.40 1.50 -14.11
CA LYS A 164 -1.31 2.44 -15.23
C LYS A 164 -1.88 3.77 -14.78
N VAL A 165 -1.11 4.84 -14.92
CA VAL A 165 -1.50 6.22 -14.60
C VAL A 165 -1.54 7.02 -15.88
N ILE A 166 -2.65 7.70 -16.13
CA ILE A 166 -2.85 8.57 -17.27
C ILE A 166 -2.91 10.01 -16.77
N LEU A 167 -2.03 10.86 -17.27
CA LEU A 167 -2.02 12.28 -16.91
C LEU A 167 -2.93 13.10 -17.83
N GLU A 168 -3.38 14.26 -17.37
CA GLU A 168 -4.22 15.19 -18.13
C GLU A 168 -3.58 15.63 -19.47
N ASN A 169 -2.25 15.70 -19.52
CA ASN A 169 -1.50 16.00 -20.74
C ASN A 169 -1.33 14.81 -21.70
N GLY A 170 -1.96 13.65 -21.41
CA GLY A 170 -1.95 12.44 -22.22
C GLY A 170 -0.73 11.53 -22.00
N ILE A 171 0.21 11.89 -21.14
CA ILE A 171 1.32 10.99 -20.76
C ILE A 171 0.77 9.79 -20.01
N VAL A 172 1.25 8.59 -20.38
CA VAL A 172 0.91 7.32 -19.73
C VAL A 172 2.15 6.78 -19.04
N LEU A 173 2.01 6.39 -17.78
CA LEU A 173 3.04 5.77 -16.97
C LEU A 173 2.55 4.43 -16.46
N GLU A 174 3.38 3.40 -16.56
CA GLU A 174 3.01 2.04 -16.17
C GLU A 174 4.09 1.42 -15.30
N THR A 175 3.67 0.59 -14.35
CA THR A 175 4.55 -0.23 -13.53
C THR A 175 3.85 -1.51 -13.09
N GLN A 176 4.65 -2.49 -12.68
CA GLN A 176 4.16 -3.75 -12.13
C GLN A 176 5.01 -4.16 -10.93
N VAL A 177 4.38 -4.82 -9.97
CA VAL A 177 5.01 -5.43 -8.79
C VAL A 177 4.49 -6.85 -8.69
N SER A 178 5.38 -7.83 -8.62
CA SER A 178 5.03 -9.25 -8.51
C SER A 178 4.69 -9.65 -7.07
N ASP A 179 5.39 -9.07 -6.10
CA ASP A 179 5.21 -9.33 -4.69
C ASP A 179 5.38 -8.04 -3.88
N PRO A 180 4.62 -7.86 -2.79
CA PRO A 180 4.70 -6.65 -2.00
C PRO A 180 5.97 -6.61 -1.15
N SER A 181 6.47 -5.40 -0.91
CA SER A 181 7.59 -5.15 0.02
C SER A 181 7.32 -5.75 1.41
N GLY A 182 8.37 -6.28 2.05
CA GLY A 182 8.33 -6.90 3.37
C GLY A 182 7.96 -8.38 3.38
N GLY A 183 7.83 -9.01 2.22
CA GLY A 183 7.69 -10.45 2.07
C GLY A 183 9.02 -11.15 1.82
N GLU A 184 8.98 -12.47 1.69
CA GLU A 184 10.17 -13.33 1.48
C GLU A 184 10.97 -12.90 0.24
N ASN A 185 10.28 -12.57 -0.86
CA ASN A 185 10.91 -12.18 -2.12
C ASN A 185 11.46 -10.75 -2.11
N TYR A 186 10.92 -9.87 -1.27
CA TYR A 186 11.34 -8.46 -1.14
C TYR A 186 11.39 -8.05 0.34
N PRO A 187 12.31 -8.63 1.14
CA PRO A 187 12.41 -8.36 2.57
C PRO A 187 12.79 -6.91 2.84
N LEU A 188 12.30 -6.38 3.97
CA LEU A 188 12.71 -5.06 4.41
C LEU A 188 14.17 -5.06 4.82
N THR A 189 14.90 -4.04 4.42
CA THR A 189 16.24 -3.78 4.91
C THR A 189 16.20 -3.35 6.39
N LYS A 190 17.32 -3.51 7.11
CA LYS A 190 17.44 -3.03 8.49
C LYS A 190 17.08 -1.55 8.62
N ALA A 191 17.47 -0.72 7.66
CA ALA A 191 17.15 0.71 7.65
C ALA A 191 15.64 0.96 7.54
N GLN A 192 14.93 0.19 6.71
CA GLN A 192 13.47 0.30 6.59
C GLN A 192 12.75 -0.17 7.86
N ILE A 193 13.23 -1.23 8.50
CA ILE A 193 12.70 -1.72 9.78
C ILE A 193 12.90 -0.67 10.88
N LEU A 194 14.10 -0.09 10.98
CA LEU A 194 14.41 1.00 11.93
C LEU A 194 13.49 2.20 11.68
N LYS A 195 13.32 2.61 10.42
CA LYS A 195 12.46 3.74 10.06
C LYS A 195 10.99 3.49 10.44
N LYS A 196 10.49 2.27 10.22
CA LYS A 196 9.15 1.87 10.66
C LYS A 196 9.05 1.94 12.19
N ALA A 197 10.01 1.40 12.92
CA ALA A 197 10.05 1.44 14.39
C ALA A 197 10.06 2.89 14.90
N GLU A 198 10.93 3.76 14.36
CA GLU A 198 10.96 5.20 14.69
C GLU A 198 9.60 5.87 14.49
N ASN A 199 8.94 5.63 13.34
CA ASN A 199 7.62 6.20 13.05
C ASN A 199 6.56 5.77 14.07
N LEU A 200 6.58 4.51 14.50
CA LEU A 200 5.63 3.98 15.49
C LEU A 200 5.93 4.52 16.90
N ILE A 201 7.21 4.53 17.29
CA ILE A 201 7.65 5.02 18.60
C ILE A 201 7.33 6.51 18.75
N LYS A 202 7.48 7.29 17.69
CA LYS A 202 7.20 8.74 17.68
C LYS A 202 5.77 9.06 18.10
N ILE A 203 4.81 8.17 17.87
CA ILE A 203 3.40 8.37 18.28
C ILE A 203 3.29 8.48 19.79
N CYS A 204 4.00 7.64 20.55
CA CYS A 204 3.92 7.62 22.01
C CYS A 204 5.07 8.36 22.70
N TYR A 205 6.24 8.45 22.05
CA TYR A 205 7.46 9.01 22.62
C TYR A 205 8.15 9.98 21.65
N PRO A 206 7.51 11.12 21.32
CA PRO A 206 8.08 12.11 20.39
C PRO A 206 9.42 12.64 20.91
N GLY A 207 10.43 12.69 20.01
CA GLY A 207 11.79 13.14 20.32
C GLY A 207 12.72 12.07 20.93
N LYS A 208 12.21 10.85 21.20
CA LYS A 208 13.02 9.71 21.71
C LYS A 208 13.06 8.53 20.75
N GLU A 209 12.46 8.66 19.58
CA GLU A 209 12.23 7.57 18.64
C GLU A 209 13.52 6.85 18.22
N LYS A 210 14.57 7.59 17.86
CA LYS A 210 15.87 7.02 17.47
C LYS A 210 16.52 6.24 18.60
N GLN A 211 16.61 6.86 19.77
CA GLN A 211 17.24 6.26 20.96
C GLN A 211 16.53 4.96 21.37
N ILE A 212 15.21 4.91 21.28
CA ILE A 212 14.44 3.71 21.63
C ILE A 212 14.56 2.66 20.52
N ALA A 213 14.44 3.03 19.24
CA ALA A 213 14.55 2.10 18.12
C ALA A 213 15.92 1.40 18.08
N GLU A 214 17.02 2.15 18.30
CA GLU A 214 18.38 1.59 18.34
C GLU A 214 18.61 0.59 19.48
N LYS A 215 17.84 0.67 20.57
CA LYS A 215 17.93 -0.26 21.69
C LYS A 215 17.12 -1.54 21.49
N LEU A 216 16.12 -1.51 20.59
CA LEU A 216 15.23 -2.64 20.34
C LEU A 216 15.68 -3.54 19.18
N LEU A 217 16.56 -3.06 18.31
CA LEU A 217 17.05 -3.71 17.09
C LEU A 217 18.58 -3.82 17.07
#